data_f87933f72fba93d7efe46cb36dd97436
#
_entry.id   f87933f72fba93d7efe46cb36dd97436
#
_cell.length_a   1.000
_cell.length_b   1.000
_cell.length_c   1.000
_cell.angle_alpha   90.00
_cell.angle_beta   90.00
_cell.angle_gamma   90.00
#
_symmetry.space_group_name_H-M   'P 1'
#
loop_
_entity.id
_entity.type
_entity.pdbx_description
1 polymer ?
#
loop_
_entity_poly.entity_id
_entity_poly.type
_entity_poly.pdbx_seq_one_letter_code
_entity_poly.pdbx_strand_id
1 'polypeptide(L)'
;ELDIQLVVLAGFMHILTEEMVAAYPNAILNVHPALIPSFCGAGYYGLHVHEKALDYGVKVTGATVHFVNEEPDGGPIVLQKAVDILPGDTPEVLQRRVMEQAEWHILPQAVSLFCQGRLSVEGRIVTIKEGE
;
A
#
# COMPACT_ATOMS: atom_id res chain seq x y z
N GLU A 1 -5.85 -28.18 8.42
CA GLU A 1 -5.34 -27.45 7.28
C GLU A 1 -6.06 -26.14 7.09
N LEU A 2 -5.31 -25.06 7.00
CA LEU A 2 -5.89 -23.73 6.88
C LEU A 2 -6.07 -23.36 5.41
N ASP A 3 -7.27 -22.85 5.12
CA ASP A 3 -7.59 -22.35 3.78
C ASP A 3 -7.34 -20.84 3.75
N ILE A 4 -6.11 -20.45 3.50
CA ILE A 4 -5.72 -19.05 3.52
C ILE A 4 -6.06 -18.43 2.17
N GLN A 5 -6.94 -17.43 2.18
CA GLN A 5 -7.39 -16.76 0.97
C GLN A 5 -6.81 -15.35 0.81
N LEU A 6 -6.26 -14.78 1.85
CA LEU A 6 -5.71 -13.44 1.82
C LEU A 6 -4.56 -13.30 2.81
N VAL A 7 -3.49 -12.66 2.36
CA VAL A 7 -2.36 -12.29 3.21
C VAL A 7 -2.27 -10.77 3.23
N VAL A 8 -2.13 -10.19 4.41
CA VAL A 8 -2.05 -8.74 4.58
C VAL A 8 -0.69 -8.38 5.17
N LEU A 9 -0.03 -7.41 4.56
CA LEU A 9 1.28 -6.96 4.98
C LEU A 9 1.25 -5.46 5.30
N ALA A 10 2.08 -5.06 6.24
CA ALA A 10 2.25 -3.65 6.57
C ALA A 10 3.74 -3.40 6.76
N GLY A 11 4.46 -3.28 5.64
CA GLY A 11 5.86 -2.92 5.67
C GLY A 11 6.86 -4.07 5.74
N PHE A 12 6.45 -5.29 5.42
CA PHE A 12 7.33 -6.46 5.50
C PHE A 12 7.63 -7.10 4.14
N MET A 13 7.63 -6.29 3.10
CA MET A 13 7.84 -6.78 1.73
C MET A 13 9.15 -7.54 1.54
N HIS A 14 10.19 -7.12 2.22
CA HIS A 14 11.53 -7.67 2.03
C HIS A 14 11.70 -9.11 2.52
N ILE A 15 10.75 -9.62 3.28
CA ILE A 15 10.83 -11.01 3.75
C ILE A 15 10.04 -11.99 2.89
N LEU A 16 9.39 -11.49 1.84
CA LEU A 16 8.62 -12.36 0.94
C LEU A 16 9.54 -13.01 -0.08
N THR A 17 9.25 -14.28 -0.38
CA THR A 17 9.95 -15.01 -1.43
C THR A 17 9.11 -15.03 -2.70
N GLU A 18 9.77 -15.29 -3.83
CA GLU A 18 9.04 -15.44 -5.10
C GLU A 18 8.04 -16.59 -5.02
N GLU A 19 8.39 -17.65 -4.28
CA GLU A 19 7.50 -18.79 -4.10
C GLU A 19 6.23 -18.40 -3.37
N MET A 20 6.34 -17.58 -2.34
CA MET A 20 5.17 -17.13 -1.58
C MET A 20 4.28 -16.23 -2.44
N VAL A 21 4.89 -15.31 -3.18
CA VAL A 21 4.13 -14.43 -4.07
C VAL A 21 3.40 -15.24 -5.15
N ALA A 22 4.07 -16.23 -5.72
CA ALA A 22 3.46 -17.08 -6.75
C ALA A 22 2.32 -17.94 -6.19
N ALA A 23 2.41 -18.33 -4.92
CA ALA A 23 1.38 -19.16 -4.28
C ALA A 23 0.08 -18.39 -4.00
N TYR A 24 0.14 -17.06 -3.94
CA TYR A 24 -1.01 -16.22 -3.61
C TYR A 24 -1.20 -15.10 -4.63
N PRO A 25 -1.42 -15.43 -5.92
CA PRO A 25 -1.59 -14.38 -6.94
C PRO A 25 -2.82 -13.53 -6.63
N ASN A 26 -2.64 -12.22 -6.60
CA ASN A 26 -3.70 -11.26 -6.28
C ASN A 26 -4.40 -11.54 -4.94
N ALA A 27 -3.65 -12.09 -3.98
CA ALA A 27 -4.20 -12.40 -2.66
C ALA A 27 -3.26 -11.95 -1.54
N ILE A 28 -2.26 -11.13 -1.86
CA ILE A 28 -1.40 -10.51 -0.85
C ILE A 28 -1.55 -9.01 -0.99
N LEU A 29 -1.99 -8.36 0.09
CA LEU A 29 -2.13 -6.90 0.14
C LEU A 29 -1.03 -6.31 1.00
N ASN A 30 -0.53 -5.16 0.58
CA ASN A 30 0.43 -4.38 1.35
C ASN A 30 0.01 -2.93 1.34
N VAL A 31 0.34 -2.20 2.41
CA VAL A 31 0.17 -0.76 2.45
C VAL A 31 1.54 -0.10 2.41
N HIS A 32 1.73 0.84 1.49
CA HIS A 32 2.96 1.60 1.34
C HIS A 32 2.68 3.07 1.66
N PRO A 33 3.54 3.73 2.46
CA PRO A 33 3.25 5.08 2.95
C PRO A 33 3.63 6.18 1.94
N ALA A 34 3.23 6.02 0.70
CA ALA A 34 3.38 7.03 -0.34
C ALA A 34 2.33 6.78 -1.42
N LEU A 35 2.19 7.74 -2.32
CA LEU A 35 1.28 7.59 -3.46
C LEU A 35 2.07 6.96 -4.61
N ILE A 36 2.01 5.63 -4.70
CA ILE A 36 2.67 4.89 -5.78
C ILE A 36 2.18 5.45 -7.13
N PRO A 37 3.07 5.70 -8.09
CA PRO A 37 4.46 5.24 -8.21
C PRO A 37 5.52 6.16 -7.59
N SER A 38 5.14 7.15 -6.81
CA SER A 38 6.11 8.03 -6.15
C SER A 38 6.71 7.35 -4.93
N PHE A 39 8.01 7.53 -4.72
CA PHE A 39 8.74 7.10 -3.52
C PHE A 39 8.48 5.64 -3.16
N CYS A 40 8.60 4.77 -4.14
CA CYS A 40 8.37 3.34 -3.94
C CYS A 40 9.46 2.51 -4.62
N GLY A 41 9.45 1.20 -4.32
CA GLY A 41 10.43 0.29 -4.84
C GLY A 41 11.56 0.02 -3.86
N ALA A 42 12.67 -0.52 -4.36
CA ALA A 42 13.79 -0.89 -3.51
C ALA A 42 14.35 0.32 -2.75
N GLY A 43 14.55 0.16 -1.46
CA GLY A 43 15.09 1.22 -0.61
C GLY A 43 14.08 2.18 -0.02
N TYR A 44 12.84 2.14 -0.47
CA TYR A 44 11.80 3.03 0.03
C TYR A 44 10.92 2.28 1.03
N TYR A 45 11.29 2.33 2.29
CA TYR A 45 10.53 1.67 3.35
C TYR A 45 10.63 2.48 4.65
N GLY A 46 9.62 2.31 5.50
CA GLY A 46 9.57 2.91 6.83
C GLY A 46 9.71 4.43 6.79
N LEU A 47 10.46 4.96 7.73
CA LEU A 47 10.65 6.40 7.87
C LEU A 47 11.35 7.02 6.66
N HIS A 48 12.16 6.23 5.96
CA HIS A 48 12.93 6.69 4.81
C HIS A 48 12.06 7.26 3.70
N VAL A 49 10.87 6.68 3.51
CA VAL A 49 9.91 7.18 2.51
C VAL A 49 9.54 8.63 2.80
N HIS A 50 9.27 8.93 4.06
CA HIS A 50 8.86 10.29 4.48
C HIS A 50 10.02 11.26 4.40
N GLU A 51 11.25 10.80 4.70
CA GLU A 51 12.44 11.60 4.52
C GLU A 51 12.60 12.03 3.08
N LYS A 52 12.43 11.09 2.16
CA LYS A 52 12.59 11.37 0.73
C LYS A 52 11.51 12.30 0.20
N ALA A 53 10.27 12.12 0.67
CA ALA A 53 9.17 13.00 0.27
C ALA A 53 9.44 14.45 0.70
N LEU A 54 9.91 14.64 1.93
CA LEU A 54 10.24 15.96 2.44
C LEU A 54 11.43 16.57 1.71
N ASP A 55 12.46 15.77 1.42
CA ASP A 55 13.64 16.22 0.70
C ASP A 55 13.29 16.68 -0.72
N TYR A 56 12.39 15.97 -1.37
CA TYR A 56 11.99 16.31 -2.74
C TYR A 56 11.16 17.60 -2.76
N GLY A 57 10.44 17.87 -1.68
CA GLY A 57 9.62 19.07 -1.58
C GLY A 57 8.20 18.90 -2.12
N VAL A 58 7.69 17.68 -2.18
CA VAL A 58 6.30 17.48 -2.59
C VAL A 58 5.36 18.07 -1.55
N LYS A 59 4.18 18.49 -2.00
CA LYS A 59 3.20 19.14 -1.12
C LYS A 59 2.13 18.17 -0.66
N VAL A 60 2.02 17.03 -1.34
CA VAL A 60 1.02 16.01 -1.03
C VAL A 60 1.74 14.66 -1.04
N THR A 61 1.45 13.85 -0.04
CA THR A 61 1.87 12.46 0.02
C THR A 61 0.64 11.62 0.33
N GLY A 62 0.79 10.43 0.87
CA GLY A 62 -0.35 9.60 1.22
C GLY A 62 0.06 8.17 1.41
N ALA A 63 -0.90 7.27 1.20
CA ALA A 63 -0.66 5.85 1.31
C ALA A 63 -1.36 5.11 0.17
N THR A 64 -0.83 3.95 -0.16
CA THR A 64 -1.35 3.09 -1.21
C THR A 64 -1.50 1.67 -0.69
N VAL A 65 -2.67 1.07 -0.88
CA VAL A 65 -2.85 -0.37 -0.70
C VAL A 65 -2.81 -1.00 -2.08
N HIS A 66 -1.97 -2.01 -2.25
CA HIS A 66 -1.80 -2.68 -3.54
C HIS A 66 -1.65 -4.18 -3.34
N PHE A 67 -1.93 -4.91 -4.40
CA PHE A 67 -1.61 -6.33 -4.44
C PHE A 67 -0.09 -6.48 -4.61
N VAL A 68 0.46 -7.51 -4.02
CA VAL A 68 1.90 -7.79 -4.08
C VAL A 68 2.17 -8.73 -5.25
N ASN A 69 3.18 -8.37 -6.04
CA ASN A 69 3.71 -9.24 -7.10
C ASN A 69 5.24 -9.30 -6.96
N GLU A 70 5.94 -9.73 -8.00
CA GLU A 70 7.40 -9.90 -7.93
C GLU A 70 8.16 -8.58 -7.83
N GLU A 71 7.54 -7.48 -8.22
CA GLU A 71 8.18 -6.17 -8.18
C GLU A 71 7.87 -5.48 -6.86
N PRO A 72 8.89 -4.99 -6.14
CA PRO A 72 8.65 -4.23 -4.90
C PRO A 72 7.73 -3.04 -5.17
N ASP A 73 6.63 -2.97 -4.45
CA ASP A 73 5.62 -1.91 -4.58
C ASP A 73 5.07 -1.77 -5.99
N GLY A 74 5.14 -2.84 -6.79
CA GLY A 74 4.78 -2.76 -8.21
C GLY A 74 3.46 -3.39 -8.60
N GLY A 75 2.73 -3.98 -7.65
CA GLY A 75 1.48 -4.67 -7.95
C GLY A 75 0.31 -3.73 -8.19
N PRO A 76 -0.82 -4.26 -8.67
CA PRO A 76 -2.01 -3.44 -8.95
C PRO A 76 -2.51 -2.71 -7.71
N ILE A 77 -2.89 -1.45 -7.90
CA ILE A 77 -3.31 -0.55 -6.81
C ILE A 77 -4.78 -0.74 -6.51
N VAL A 78 -5.12 -0.95 -5.23
CA VAL A 78 -6.50 -1.12 -4.78
C VAL A 78 -7.09 0.20 -4.31
N LEU A 79 -6.43 0.88 -3.37
CA LEU A 79 -6.90 2.13 -2.80
C LEU A 79 -5.71 3.06 -2.55
N GLN A 80 -5.96 4.36 -2.67
CA GLN A 80 -4.99 5.38 -2.32
C GLN A 80 -5.70 6.50 -1.57
N LYS A 81 -4.97 7.13 -0.65
CA LYS A 81 -5.49 8.29 0.07
C LYS A 81 -4.39 9.33 0.22
N ALA A 82 -4.69 10.54 -0.20
CA ALA A 82 -3.75 11.66 -0.15
C ALA A 82 -3.75 12.30 1.23
N VAL A 83 -2.57 12.80 1.62
CA VAL A 83 -2.36 13.52 2.89
C VAL A 83 -1.49 14.72 2.60
N ASP A 84 -1.86 15.87 3.15
CA ASP A 84 -1.09 17.11 2.97
C ASP A 84 0.19 17.09 3.78
N ILE A 85 1.24 17.66 3.21
CA ILE A 85 2.49 17.93 3.90
C ILE A 85 2.44 19.40 4.36
N LEU A 86 2.67 19.61 5.65
CA LEU A 86 2.59 20.94 6.26
C LEU A 86 3.98 21.52 6.45
N PRO A 87 4.11 22.88 6.42
CA PRO A 87 5.40 23.51 6.70
C PRO A 87 5.94 23.09 8.05
N GLY A 88 7.23 22.74 8.09
CA GLY A 88 7.88 22.34 9.34
C GLY A 88 7.72 20.89 9.70
N ASP A 89 7.07 20.07 8.86
CA ASP A 89 6.95 18.65 9.12
C ASP A 89 8.32 17.97 9.22
N THR A 90 8.47 17.12 10.23
CA THR A 90 9.60 16.20 10.31
C THR A 90 9.17 14.85 9.75
N PRO A 91 10.11 13.95 9.41
CA PRO A 91 9.74 12.61 8.95
C PRO A 91 8.83 11.87 9.94
N GLU A 92 9.11 12.01 11.23
CA GLU A 92 8.31 11.34 12.27
C GLU A 92 6.88 11.88 12.34
N VAL A 93 6.73 13.19 12.25
CA VAL A 93 5.41 13.83 12.28
C VAL A 93 4.61 13.42 11.03
N LEU A 94 5.27 13.44 9.87
CA LEU A 94 4.63 13.07 8.62
C LEU A 94 4.22 11.60 8.62
N GLN A 95 5.10 10.72 9.10
CA GLN A 95 4.80 9.30 9.20
C GLN A 95 3.54 9.07 10.02
N ARG A 96 3.43 9.72 11.16
CA ARG A 96 2.26 9.57 12.02
C ARG A 96 0.99 10.07 11.35
N ARG A 97 1.08 11.21 10.67
CA ARG A 97 -0.10 11.74 9.96
C ARG A 97 -0.56 10.79 8.87
N VAL A 98 0.37 10.25 8.10
CA VAL A 98 0.04 9.31 7.04
C VAL A 98 -0.59 8.05 7.61
N MET A 99 -0.06 7.54 8.72
CA MET A 99 -0.64 6.37 9.38
C MET A 99 -2.06 6.66 9.84
N GLU A 100 -2.27 7.76 10.55
CA GLU A 100 -3.56 8.07 11.15
C GLU A 100 -4.61 8.48 10.12
N GLN A 101 -4.22 9.24 9.10
CA GLN A 101 -5.16 9.79 8.14
C GLN A 101 -5.36 8.93 6.89
N ALA A 102 -4.42 8.05 6.59
CA ALA A 102 -4.48 7.25 5.37
C ALA A 102 -4.40 5.75 5.65
N GLU A 103 -3.28 5.26 6.16
CA GLU A 103 -3.05 3.81 6.25
C GLU A 103 -4.11 3.11 7.08
N TRP A 104 -4.46 3.66 8.25
CA TRP A 104 -5.41 3.04 9.15
C TRP A 104 -6.83 3.05 8.61
N HIS A 105 -7.09 3.80 7.56
CA HIS A 105 -8.42 3.87 6.93
C HIS A 105 -8.47 2.97 5.69
N ILE A 106 -7.47 3.06 4.80
CA ILE A 106 -7.57 2.35 3.53
C ILE A 106 -7.23 0.87 3.63
N LEU A 107 -6.36 0.47 4.56
CA LEU A 107 -6.02 -0.95 4.67
C LEU A 107 -7.21 -1.79 5.14
N PRO A 108 -7.91 -1.44 6.23
CA PRO A 108 -9.11 -2.19 6.60
C PRO A 108 -10.18 -2.16 5.51
N GLN A 109 -10.32 -1.03 4.81
CA GLN A 109 -11.29 -0.90 3.74
C GLN A 109 -10.95 -1.85 2.58
N ALA A 110 -9.68 -1.94 2.20
CA ALA A 110 -9.24 -2.83 1.13
C ALA A 110 -9.47 -4.30 1.52
N VAL A 111 -9.16 -4.66 2.75
CA VAL A 111 -9.39 -6.02 3.26
C VAL A 111 -10.87 -6.35 3.20
N SER A 112 -11.73 -5.43 3.62
CA SER A 112 -13.18 -5.63 3.57
C SER A 112 -13.66 -5.85 2.15
N LEU A 113 -13.19 -5.03 1.21
CA LEU A 113 -13.56 -5.16 -0.21
C LEU A 113 -13.12 -6.51 -0.78
N PHE A 114 -11.93 -6.95 -0.42
CA PHE A 114 -11.43 -8.25 -0.87
C PHE A 114 -12.32 -9.38 -0.34
N CYS A 115 -12.62 -9.35 0.95
CA CYS A 115 -13.42 -10.40 1.59
C CYS A 115 -14.85 -10.44 1.08
N GLN A 116 -15.36 -9.32 0.56
CA GLN A 116 -16.69 -9.26 -0.06
C GLN A 116 -16.67 -9.70 -1.52
N GLY A 117 -15.51 -10.05 -2.06
CA GLY A 117 -15.39 -10.45 -3.45
C GLY A 117 -15.62 -9.31 -4.43
N ARG A 118 -15.40 -8.08 -4.01
CA ARG A 118 -15.70 -6.89 -4.82
C ARG A 118 -14.53 -6.38 -5.64
N LEU A 119 -13.35 -7.00 -5.53
CA LEU A 119 -12.17 -6.57 -6.27
C LEU A 119 -11.98 -7.44 -7.50
N SER A 120 -11.74 -6.80 -8.64
CA SER A 120 -11.45 -7.47 -9.89
C SER A 120 -10.17 -6.89 -10.47
N VAL A 121 -9.24 -7.75 -10.83
CA VAL A 121 -7.94 -7.31 -11.35
C VAL A 121 -7.85 -7.68 -12.83
N GLU A 122 -7.50 -6.69 -13.64
CA GLU A 122 -7.28 -6.88 -15.07
C GLU A 122 -6.01 -6.14 -15.46
N GLY A 123 -4.94 -6.88 -15.67
CA GLY A 123 -3.62 -6.29 -15.87
C GLY A 123 -3.17 -5.57 -14.62
N ARG A 124 -3.02 -4.25 -14.72
CA ARG A 124 -2.66 -3.41 -13.57
C ARG A 124 -3.85 -2.71 -12.94
N ILE A 125 -5.02 -2.86 -13.52
CA ILE A 125 -6.18 -2.08 -13.09
C ILE A 125 -7.03 -2.91 -12.14
N VAL A 126 -7.29 -2.37 -10.95
CA VAL A 126 -8.21 -2.98 -10.00
C VAL A 126 -9.53 -2.23 -10.09
N THR A 127 -10.59 -2.98 -10.33
CA THR A 127 -11.94 -2.42 -10.36
C THR A 127 -12.68 -2.86 -9.11
N ILE A 128 -13.34 -1.91 -8.46
CA ILE A 128 -14.15 -2.17 -7.27
C ILE A 128 -15.59 -2.30 -7.72
N LYS A 129 -16.15 -3.49 -7.54
CA LYS A 129 -17.55 -3.73 -7.90
C LYS A 129 -18.46 -3.20 -6.81
N GLU A 130 -19.62 -2.70 -7.21
CA GLU A 130 -20.61 -2.25 -6.23
C GLU A 130 -21.22 -3.46 -5.54
N GLY A 131 -21.36 -3.36 -4.22
CA GLY A 131 -22.07 -4.37 -3.44
C GLY A 131 -23.56 -4.23 -3.60
N GLU A 132 -24.26 -5.33 -3.41
CA GLU A 132 -25.73 -5.33 -3.44
C GLU A 132 -26.31 -5.39 -2.04
#